data_d694d64bffd87524722b11c313578b85
#
_entry.id   d694d64bffd87524722b11c313578b85
#
_cell.length_a   1.000
_cell.length_b   1.000
_cell.length_c   1.000
_cell.angle_alpha   90.00
_cell.angle_beta   90.00
_cell.angle_gamma   90.00
#
_symmetry.space_group_name_H-M   'P 1'
#
loop_
_entity.id
_entity.type
_entity.pdbx_description
1 polymer ?
#
loop_
_entity_poly.entity_id
_entity_poly.type
_entity_poly.pdbx_seq_one_letter_code
_entity_poly.pdbx_strand_id
1 'polypeptide(L)'
;MRFLSKIALSGLLLFCYELVYAGTDGTIRGRVTDESSVGLPGANVYLPAIGMGIAADPEGNYIILNIPVGKYDVVVQMVGYQKKTYKEIQVMM
;
A
#
# COMPACT_ATOMS: atom_id res chain seq x y z
N MET A 1 -1.48 17.58 -4.68
CA MET A 1 -0.96 16.50 -5.22
C MET A 1 0.04 16.59 -6.30
N ARG A 2 0.74 17.72 -6.36
CA ARG A 2 1.75 17.82 -7.26
C ARG A 2 2.81 16.84 -7.11
N PHE A 3 3.01 16.41 -5.89
CA PHE A 3 3.95 15.40 -5.63
C PHE A 3 3.62 14.15 -6.43
N LEU A 4 2.34 13.84 -6.57
CA LEU A 4 1.94 12.70 -7.32
C LEU A 4 2.23 12.85 -8.79
N SER A 5 2.18 14.06 -9.28
CA SER A 5 2.50 14.28 -10.67
C SER A 5 3.91 13.91 -10.97
N LYS A 6 4.81 14.16 -10.03
CA LYS A 6 6.16 13.83 -10.27
C LYS A 6 6.35 12.37 -10.31
N ILE A 7 5.61 11.64 -9.48
CA ILE A 7 5.70 10.21 -9.48
C ILE A 7 5.20 9.67 -10.80
N ALA A 8 4.12 10.25 -11.29
CA ALA A 8 3.58 9.82 -12.56
C ALA A 8 4.57 10.03 -13.67
N LEU A 9 5.33 11.10 -13.61
CA LEU A 9 6.29 11.37 -14.63
C LEU A 9 7.36 10.32 -14.71
N SER A 10 7.70 9.70 -13.60
CA SER A 10 8.73 8.70 -13.62
C SER A 10 8.23 7.47 -14.36
N GLY A 11 6.92 7.24 -14.35
CA GLY A 11 6.34 6.11 -15.03
C GLY A 11 6.67 4.77 -14.44
N LEU A 12 7.44 4.76 -13.37
CA LEU A 12 7.86 3.51 -12.78
C LEU A 12 7.47 3.33 -11.35
N LEU A 13 6.87 4.34 -10.75
CA LEU A 13 6.53 4.27 -9.35
C LEU A 13 5.12 3.76 -9.14
N LEU A 14 4.97 2.97 -8.11
CA LEU A 14 3.65 2.54 -7.70
C LEU A 14 2.99 3.67 -6.93
N PHE A 15 1.68 3.75 -7.07
CA PHE A 15 0.93 4.76 -6.40
C PHE A 15 -0.05 4.05 -5.51
N CYS A 16 0.03 4.28 -4.24
CA CYS A 16 -0.84 3.63 -3.28
C CYS A 16 -1.76 4.63 -2.63
N TYR A 17 -3.05 4.39 -2.78
CA TYR A 17 -4.04 5.22 -2.16
C TYR A 17 -4.64 4.37 -1.07
N GLU A 18 -4.43 4.76 0.17
CA GLU A 18 -4.82 3.90 1.25
C GLU A 18 -5.41 4.62 2.42
N LEU A 19 -6.11 3.89 3.25
CA LEU A 19 -6.69 4.41 4.44
C LEU A 19 -6.33 3.50 5.58
N VAL A 20 -6.13 4.09 6.75
CA VAL A 20 -5.88 3.32 7.94
C VAL A 20 -7.08 3.46 8.84
N TYR A 21 -7.66 2.36 9.21
CA TYR A 21 -8.85 2.37 10.03
C TYR A 21 -8.59 1.85 11.41
N ALA A 22 -9.33 2.40 12.35
CA ALA A 22 -9.37 1.87 13.67
C ALA A 22 -10.43 0.78 13.69
N GLY A 23 -10.18 -0.26 14.40
CA GLY A 23 -11.12 -1.34 14.54
C GLY A 23 -10.72 -2.14 15.74
N THR A 24 -11.33 -3.30 15.95
CA THR A 24 -10.98 -4.13 17.08
C THR A 24 -9.53 -4.54 16.93
N ASP A 25 -9.19 -4.95 15.72
CA ASP A 25 -7.80 -5.26 15.38
C ASP A 25 -7.45 -4.30 14.31
N GLY A 26 -6.31 -3.76 14.29
CA GLY A 26 -5.93 -2.79 13.30
C GLY A 26 -6.09 -3.32 11.88
N THR A 27 -6.41 -2.44 10.96
CA THR A 27 -6.63 -2.79 9.57
C THR A 27 -5.99 -1.74 8.68
N ILE A 28 -5.30 -2.18 7.65
CA ILE A 28 -4.80 -1.29 6.61
C ILE A 28 -5.44 -1.71 5.31
N ARG A 29 -6.03 -0.75 4.61
CA ARG A 29 -6.62 -1.05 3.32
C ARG A 29 -6.30 0.06 2.34
N GLY A 30 -6.34 -0.26 1.07
CA GLY A 30 -6.06 0.72 0.06
C GLY A 30 -6.12 0.12 -1.31
N ARG A 31 -5.57 0.84 -2.27
CA ARG A 31 -5.55 0.41 -3.64
C ARG A 31 -4.21 0.78 -4.25
N VAL A 32 -3.64 -0.16 -5.00
CA VAL A 32 -2.38 0.06 -5.70
C VAL A 32 -2.71 0.32 -7.16
N THR A 33 -2.25 1.45 -7.67
CA THR A 33 -2.52 1.81 -9.05
C THR A 33 -1.25 2.30 -9.74
N ASP A 34 -1.29 2.32 -11.05
CA ASP A 34 -0.22 2.93 -11.82
C ASP A 34 -0.52 4.43 -11.95
N GLU A 35 0.29 5.13 -12.72
CA GLU A 35 0.14 6.57 -12.86
C GLU A 35 -1.15 6.98 -13.54
N SER A 36 -1.82 6.07 -14.22
CA SER A 36 -3.08 6.37 -14.88
C SER A 36 -4.27 5.95 -14.03
N SER A 37 -4.03 5.63 -12.77
CA SER A 37 -5.07 5.22 -11.85
C SER A 37 -5.66 3.84 -12.17
N VAL A 38 -4.95 3.06 -12.94
CA VAL A 38 -5.39 1.71 -13.25
C VAL A 38 -4.85 0.78 -12.15
N GLY A 39 -5.71 -0.04 -11.60
CA GLY A 39 -5.32 -0.95 -10.53
C GLY A 39 -4.26 -1.93 -10.99
N LEU A 40 -3.36 -2.28 -10.09
CA LEU A 40 -2.27 -3.21 -10.39
C LEU A 40 -2.55 -4.53 -9.68
N PRO A 41 -3.09 -5.50 -10.40
CA PRO A 41 -3.43 -6.78 -9.79
C PRO A 41 -2.19 -7.53 -9.36
N GLY A 42 -2.26 -8.15 -8.20
CA GLY A 42 -1.17 -8.95 -7.72
C GLY A 42 0.01 -8.19 -7.13
N ALA A 43 -0.11 -6.88 -6.99
CA ALA A 43 0.95 -6.12 -6.33
C ALA A 43 1.07 -6.60 -4.88
N ASN A 44 2.29 -6.71 -4.39
CA ASN A 44 2.51 -7.14 -3.02
C ASN A 44 2.52 -5.96 -2.08
N VAL A 45 1.75 -6.06 -1.01
CA VAL A 45 1.71 -5.04 0.02
C VAL A 45 2.06 -5.73 1.32
N TYR A 46 3.09 -5.28 2.00
CA TYR A 46 3.50 -5.98 3.21
C TYR A 46 4.13 -5.06 4.25
N LEU A 47 4.17 -5.60 5.47
CA LEU A 47 4.68 -4.92 6.64
C LEU A 47 5.90 -5.71 7.09
N PRO A 48 7.10 -5.31 6.68
CA PRO A 48 8.28 -6.12 6.97
C PRO A 48 8.54 -6.35 8.45
N ALA A 49 8.17 -5.39 9.27
CA ALA A 49 8.45 -5.52 10.71
C ALA A 49 7.76 -6.71 11.36
N ILE A 50 6.60 -7.09 10.84
CA ILE A 50 5.83 -8.18 11.46
C ILE A 50 5.53 -9.29 10.47
N GLY A 51 6.11 -9.23 9.28
CA GLY A 51 5.99 -10.31 8.32
C GLY A 51 4.58 -10.54 7.77
N MET A 52 3.72 -9.55 7.83
CA MET A 52 2.38 -9.66 7.29
C MET A 52 2.30 -9.03 5.92
N GLY A 53 1.51 -9.62 5.04
CA GLY A 53 1.36 -9.04 3.72
C GLY A 53 0.28 -9.72 2.93
N ILE A 54 -0.04 -9.14 1.78
CA ILE A 54 -1.09 -9.65 0.94
C ILE A 54 -0.85 -9.18 -0.49
N ALA A 55 -1.39 -9.91 -1.45
CA ALA A 55 -1.37 -9.50 -2.83
C ALA A 55 -2.65 -8.75 -3.13
N ALA A 56 -2.56 -7.70 -3.91
CA ALA A 56 -3.73 -6.93 -4.29
C ALA A 56 -4.62 -7.75 -5.23
N ASP A 57 -5.90 -7.46 -5.20
CA ASP A 57 -6.86 -8.18 -6.03
C ASP A 57 -6.79 -7.65 -7.48
N PRO A 58 -7.62 -8.17 -8.39
CA PRO A 58 -7.54 -7.75 -9.80
C PRO A 58 -7.74 -6.26 -10.03
N GLU A 59 -8.40 -5.56 -9.12
CA GLU A 59 -8.59 -4.13 -9.23
C GLU A 59 -7.52 -3.35 -8.47
N GLY A 60 -6.57 -4.04 -7.87
CA GLY A 60 -5.52 -3.39 -7.12
C GLY A 60 -5.87 -3.12 -5.66
N ASN A 61 -7.03 -3.55 -5.21
CA ASN A 61 -7.44 -3.31 -3.83
C ASN A 61 -6.79 -4.30 -2.90
N TYR A 62 -6.48 -3.87 -1.69
CA TYR A 62 -5.93 -4.77 -0.68
C TYR A 62 -6.45 -4.41 0.68
N ILE A 63 -6.41 -5.38 1.58
CA ILE A 63 -6.78 -5.16 2.95
C ILE A 63 -5.95 -6.12 3.80
N ILE A 64 -5.33 -5.61 4.84
CA ILE A 64 -4.56 -6.40 5.77
C ILE A 64 -5.23 -6.28 7.13
N LEU A 65 -5.66 -7.40 7.66
CA LEU A 65 -6.43 -7.44 8.90
C LEU A 65 -5.59 -7.89 10.08
N ASN A 66 -6.12 -7.63 11.27
CA ASN A 66 -5.54 -8.13 12.51
C ASN A 66 -4.10 -7.68 12.73
N ILE A 67 -3.85 -6.41 12.49
CA ILE A 67 -2.54 -5.83 12.67
C ILE A 67 -2.46 -5.27 14.09
N PRO A 68 -1.46 -5.67 14.88
CA PRO A 68 -1.31 -5.09 16.21
C PRO A 68 -1.15 -3.60 16.12
N VAL A 69 -1.69 -2.89 17.09
CA VAL A 69 -1.59 -1.44 17.15
C VAL A 69 -0.13 -1.03 17.13
N GLY A 70 0.20 -0.02 16.36
CA GLY A 70 1.56 0.46 16.28
C GLY A 70 1.81 1.25 15.01
N LYS A 71 3.06 1.56 14.77
CA LYS A 71 3.46 2.26 13.56
C LYS A 71 4.27 1.30 12.70
N TYR A 72 3.96 1.27 11.43
CA TYR A 72 4.60 0.32 10.54
C TYR A 72 4.98 0.96 9.23
N ASP A 73 6.05 0.47 8.64
CA ASP A 73 6.35 0.81 7.26
C ASP A 73 5.53 -0.13 6.40
N VAL A 74 4.92 0.39 5.37
CA VAL A 74 4.14 -0.41 4.43
C VAL A 74 4.87 -0.38 3.11
N VAL A 75 5.25 -1.55 2.62
CA VAL A 75 6.01 -1.67 1.38
C VAL A 75 5.10 -2.20 0.29
N VAL A 76 5.13 -1.53 -0.85
CA VAL A 76 4.35 -1.95 -2.01
C VAL A 76 5.34 -2.29 -3.12
N GLN A 77 5.18 -3.46 -3.71
CA GLN A 77 6.10 -3.93 -4.72
C GLN A 77 5.38 -4.64 -5.85
N MET A 78 5.80 -4.37 -7.08
CA MET A 78 5.19 -4.98 -8.23
C MET A 78 6.27 -5.14 -9.29
N VAL A 79 6.24 -6.26 -10.01
CA VAL A 79 7.21 -6.51 -11.06
C VAL A 79 7.10 -5.41 -12.11
N GLY A 80 8.23 -4.85 -12.47
CA GLY A 80 8.25 -3.78 -13.46
C GLY A 80 8.08 -2.38 -12.90
N TYR A 81 7.91 -2.26 -11.58
CA TYR A 81 7.75 -0.97 -10.91
C TYR A 81 8.74 -0.86 -9.77
N GLN A 82 9.03 0.37 -9.40
CA GLN A 82 9.91 0.59 -8.27
C GLN A 82 9.18 0.28 -6.98
N LYS A 83 9.90 -0.27 -6.03
CA LYS A 83 9.35 -0.55 -4.73
C LYS A 83 9.07 0.77 -4.03
N LYS A 84 7.93 0.88 -3.37
CA LYS A 84 7.55 2.08 -2.68
C LYS A 84 7.33 1.76 -1.22
N THR A 85 7.87 2.59 -0.33
CA THR A 85 7.72 2.40 1.10
C THR A 85 7.01 3.59 1.71
N TYR A 86 5.93 3.34 2.43
CA TYR A 86 5.21 4.37 3.16
C TYR A 86 5.59 4.20 4.62
N LYS A 87 6.26 5.22 5.16
CA LYS A 87 6.84 5.13 6.49
C LYS A 87 5.86 5.43 7.59
N GLU A 88 6.01 4.68 8.67
CA GLU A 88 5.32 4.99 9.92
C GLU A 88 3.82 5.21 9.81
N ILE A 89 3.18 4.31 9.11
CA ILE A 89 1.73 4.31 9.03
C ILE A 89 1.22 3.87 10.39
N GLN A 90 0.36 4.68 10.99
CA GLN A 90 -0.13 4.38 12.32
C GLN A 90 -1.39 3.54 12.25
N VAL A 91 -1.37 2.42 12.94
CA VAL A 91 -2.49 1.50 13.02
C VAL A 91 -3.07 1.60 14.43
N MET A 92 -4.36 1.92 14.49
CA MET A 92 -5.04 2.11 15.77
C MET A 92 -6.29 1.27 15.80
N MET A 93 -6.77 1.04 17.00
CA MET A 93 -8.05 0.38 17.16
C MET A 93 -9.18 1.37 17.12
#